data_392d9b3ee082c35cf34ab1156cdf293d
#
_entry.id   392d9b3ee082c35cf34ab1156cdf293d
#
_cell.length_a   1.000
_cell.length_b   1.000
_cell.length_c   1.000
_cell.angle_alpha   90.00
_cell.angle_beta   90.00
_cell.angle_gamma   90.00
#
_symmetry.space_group_name_H-M   'P 1'
#
loop_
_entity.id
_entity.type
_entity.pdbx_description
1 polymer ?
#
loop_
_entity_poly.entity_id
_entity_poly.type
_entity_poly.pdbx_seq_one_letter_code
_entity_poly.pdbx_strand_id
1 'polypeptide(L)'
;EPNMRPQARHMRFFNPTALTTSQVQIPRERLNPGAPLGRQTAESFMPGAQALMLTFATNASESAGLLFSLDKPLMTLGRRNNQDLLLPEATVSGAHAAVRWQAGSWVVEDAGSTNGTYADHSFDRKKSVALLHGAEVQLGECRLKLVSFQEGSPPHQRAKGYLDRRDGLTGLLRQEHLLRTLRDDAAFAEWDGVPLTVARYHVRGPNRHVSDRPTILEMLALRRAAQRVIELTEMLLLSVVPVTAGLNGPLRFAVAMTGPNVDEARHVVEQVVSQVQGLMPESLDLAATLVKCEPGQPVEALLDS
;
A
#
# COMPACT_ATOMS: atom_id res chain seq x y z
N GLU A 1 5.43 30.08 -33.75
CA GLU A 1 5.80 28.89 -32.94
C GLU A 1 4.59 28.49 -32.11
N PRO A 2 4.07 27.27 -32.19
CA PRO A 2 2.88 26.88 -31.46
C PRO A 2 3.26 26.52 -30.01
N ASN A 3 2.63 27.23 -29.10
CA ASN A 3 2.69 27.07 -27.66
C ASN A 3 2.17 25.66 -27.27
N MET A 4 3.06 24.69 -27.01
CA MET A 4 2.69 23.38 -26.51
C MET A 4 2.23 23.51 -25.05
N ARG A 5 0.93 23.44 -24.82
CA ARG A 5 0.37 23.25 -23.49
C ARG A 5 0.78 21.86 -22.98
N PRO A 6 1.30 21.73 -21.75
CA PRO A 6 1.53 20.43 -21.16
C PRO A 6 0.19 19.70 -21.02
N GLN A 7 0.09 18.52 -21.63
CA GLN A 7 -1.08 17.66 -21.47
C GLN A 7 -1.18 17.21 -20.02
N ALA A 8 -2.29 17.54 -19.37
CA ALA A 8 -2.63 17.02 -18.04
C ALA A 8 -2.56 15.49 -18.09
N ARG A 9 -1.57 14.91 -17.42
CA ARG A 9 -1.47 13.46 -17.28
C ARG A 9 -2.60 13.01 -16.37
N HIS A 10 -3.64 12.43 -16.95
CA HIS A 10 -4.66 11.68 -16.24
C HIS A 10 -3.98 10.51 -15.52
N MET A 11 -3.56 10.71 -14.27
CA MET A 11 -3.28 9.61 -13.36
C MET A 11 -4.62 8.98 -12.98
N ARG A 12 -5.06 8.00 -13.76
CA ARG A 12 -6.17 7.15 -13.36
C ARG A 12 -5.71 6.35 -12.15
N PHE A 13 -6.40 6.51 -11.02
CA PHE A 13 -6.28 5.59 -9.91
C PHE A 13 -6.45 4.17 -10.44
N PHE A 14 -5.48 3.31 -10.13
CA PHE A 14 -5.57 1.90 -10.44
C PHE A 14 -6.62 1.29 -9.50
N ASN A 15 -7.84 1.14 -9.99
CA ASN A 15 -8.86 0.36 -9.31
C ASN A 15 -8.52 -1.12 -9.54
N PRO A 16 -8.10 -1.90 -8.53
CA PRO A 16 -7.74 -3.30 -8.71
C PRO A 16 -8.90 -4.18 -9.19
N THR A 17 -10.14 -3.71 -9.08
CA THR A 17 -11.33 -4.39 -9.61
C THR A 17 -11.46 -4.33 -11.14
N ALA A 18 -10.65 -3.52 -11.83
CA ALA A 18 -10.69 -3.39 -13.30
C ALA A 18 -9.74 -4.37 -14.04
N LEU A 19 -9.10 -5.29 -13.33
CA LEU A 19 -8.38 -6.41 -13.96
C LEU A 19 -9.39 -7.45 -14.44
N THR A 20 -10.03 -7.19 -15.55
CA THR A 20 -10.84 -8.19 -16.27
C THR A 20 -9.97 -9.38 -16.61
N THR A 21 -10.41 -10.53 -16.15
CA THR A 21 -9.84 -11.86 -16.35
C THR A 21 -9.86 -12.18 -17.86
N SER A 22 -8.79 -11.86 -18.58
CA SER A 22 -8.55 -12.49 -19.88
C SER A 22 -8.15 -13.93 -19.59
N GLN A 23 -9.00 -14.88 -19.96
CA GLN A 23 -8.72 -16.31 -19.85
C GLN A 23 -7.53 -16.65 -20.73
N VAL A 24 -6.36 -16.84 -20.13
CA VAL A 24 -5.24 -17.52 -20.75
C VAL A 24 -5.39 -19.00 -20.42
N GLN A 25 -5.76 -19.79 -21.41
CA GLN A 25 -5.74 -21.25 -21.31
C GLN A 25 -4.28 -21.71 -21.18
N ILE A 26 -3.91 -22.23 -20.01
CA ILE A 26 -2.62 -22.88 -19.77
C ILE A 26 -2.78 -24.36 -20.05
N PRO A 27 -1.87 -25.00 -20.83
CA PRO A 27 -1.90 -26.45 -21.07
C PRO A 27 -1.68 -27.19 -19.75
N ARG A 28 -2.54 -28.20 -19.49
CA ARG A 28 -2.41 -29.11 -18.36
C ARG A 28 -1.30 -30.13 -18.63
N GLU A 29 -0.05 -29.80 -18.34
CA GLU A 29 0.97 -30.83 -18.21
C GLU A 29 0.98 -31.41 -16.80
N ARG A 30 1.03 -32.73 -16.74
CA ARG A 30 0.88 -33.55 -15.55
C ARG A 30 2.02 -33.30 -14.57
N LEU A 31 1.71 -32.82 -13.40
CA LEU A 31 2.63 -32.81 -12.26
C LEU A 31 2.87 -34.24 -11.77
N ASN A 32 4.12 -34.63 -11.74
CA ASN A 32 4.57 -35.94 -11.27
C ASN A 32 4.89 -35.85 -9.76
N PRO A 33 4.13 -36.54 -8.85
CA PRO A 33 4.27 -36.35 -7.41
C PRO A 33 5.36 -37.23 -6.78
N GLY A 34 6.56 -37.30 -7.37
CA GLY A 34 7.57 -38.22 -6.89
C GLY A 34 9.04 -37.84 -7.06
N ALA A 35 9.36 -36.62 -7.42
CA ALA A 35 10.77 -36.22 -7.58
C ALA A 35 11.41 -35.84 -6.24
N PRO A 36 12.64 -36.33 -5.88
CA PRO A 36 13.31 -35.96 -4.66
C PRO A 36 13.74 -34.48 -4.70
N LEU A 37 13.45 -33.78 -3.59
CA LEU A 37 13.77 -32.37 -3.34
C LEU A 37 15.31 -32.15 -3.35
N GLY A 38 15.87 -31.76 -4.50
CA GLY A 38 17.21 -31.25 -4.58
C GLY A 38 17.33 -29.91 -3.83
N ARG A 39 18.39 -29.73 -3.05
CA ARG A 39 18.76 -28.44 -2.46
C ARG A 39 18.99 -27.43 -3.60
N GLN A 40 17.99 -26.59 -3.87
CA GLN A 40 18.20 -25.41 -4.72
C GLN A 40 18.92 -24.35 -3.87
N THR A 41 20.09 -23.95 -4.33
CA THR A 41 20.84 -22.83 -3.77
C THR A 41 20.12 -21.52 -4.07
N ALA A 42 20.28 -20.53 -3.21
CA ALA A 42 19.65 -19.20 -3.32
C ALA A 42 19.98 -18.45 -4.63
N GLU A 43 20.90 -18.97 -5.44
CA GLU A 43 21.39 -18.36 -6.67
C GLU A 43 20.43 -18.42 -7.87
N SER A 44 19.33 -19.17 -7.80
CA SER A 44 18.34 -19.28 -8.88
C SER A 44 17.00 -18.59 -8.58
N PHE A 45 16.97 -17.69 -7.60
CA PHE A 45 15.77 -16.91 -7.29
C PHE A 45 15.58 -15.79 -8.30
N MET A 46 14.71 -16.00 -9.25
CA MET A 46 14.27 -15.01 -10.24
C MET A 46 12.73 -15.04 -10.38
N PRO A 47 11.98 -14.67 -9.38
CA PRO A 47 10.56 -14.43 -9.60
C PRO A 47 10.44 -13.16 -10.44
N GLY A 48 9.66 -13.20 -11.50
CA GLY A 48 9.12 -11.99 -12.11
C GLY A 48 8.42 -11.13 -11.04
N ALA A 49 7.98 -9.92 -11.35
CA ALA A 49 7.27 -9.09 -10.37
C ALA A 49 6.00 -9.81 -9.89
N GLN A 50 6.05 -10.34 -8.69
CA GLN A 50 4.97 -11.09 -8.03
C GLN A 50 4.65 -10.45 -6.69
N ALA A 51 3.40 -10.45 -6.32
CA ALA A 51 2.92 -9.90 -5.05
C ALA A 51 1.78 -10.74 -4.50
N LEU A 52 1.63 -10.74 -3.18
CA LEU A 52 0.40 -11.16 -2.53
C LEU A 52 -0.53 -9.94 -2.41
N MET A 53 -1.73 -10.05 -2.94
CA MET A 53 -2.77 -9.04 -2.80
C MET A 53 -3.73 -9.44 -1.70
N LEU A 54 -3.93 -8.56 -0.73
CA LEU A 54 -4.95 -8.76 0.30
C LEU A 54 -6.34 -8.59 -0.33
N THR A 55 -7.13 -9.67 -0.38
CA THR A 55 -8.46 -9.65 -0.99
C THR A 55 -9.58 -9.52 0.04
N PHE A 56 -9.32 -9.93 1.29
CA PHE A 56 -10.28 -9.84 2.37
C PHE A 56 -9.59 -9.81 3.74
N ALA A 57 -10.12 -9.01 4.66
CA ALA A 57 -9.77 -8.98 6.07
C ALA A 57 -10.99 -8.54 6.88
N THR A 58 -11.37 -9.27 7.93
CA THR A 58 -12.64 -9.05 8.64
C THR A 58 -12.72 -7.68 9.30
N ASN A 59 -11.63 -7.24 9.94
CA ASN A 59 -11.58 -5.96 10.65
C ASN A 59 -10.96 -4.83 9.82
N ALA A 60 -10.64 -5.10 8.57
CA ALA A 60 -9.96 -4.17 7.69
C ALA A 60 -10.43 -4.35 6.24
N SER A 61 -11.75 -4.31 6.01
CA SER A 61 -12.34 -4.40 4.66
C SER A 61 -11.77 -3.34 3.71
N GLU A 62 -11.39 -2.18 4.23
CA GLU A 62 -10.67 -1.11 3.53
C GLU A 62 -9.25 -1.51 3.11
N SER A 63 -8.78 -2.67 3.60
CA SER A 63 -7.45 -3.23 3.30
C SER A 63 -7.42 -4.06 2.03
N ALA A 64 -8.56 -4.37 1.46
CA ALA A 64 -8.65 -5.09 0.20
C ALA A 64 -7.91 -4.32 -0.92
N GLY A 65 -7.10 -5.05 -1.69
CA GLY A 65 -6.29 -4.49 -2.76
C GLY A 65 -4.85 -4.12 -2.37
N LEU A 66 -4.44 -4.27 -1.09
CA LEU A 66 -3.03 -4.12 -0.73
C LEU A 66 -2.17 -5.18 -1.39
N LEU A 67 -1.04 -4.72 -1.90
CA LEU A 67 -0.03 -5.55 -2.53
C LEU A 67 1.20 -5.66 -1.63
N PHE A 68 1.60 -6.89 -1.33
CA PHE A 68 2.85 -7.22 -0.65
C PHE A 68 3.82 -7.81 -1.65
N SER A 69 4.88 -7.11 -1.97
CA SER A 69 5.92 -7.59 -2.91
C SER A 69 6.59 -8.85 -2.38
N LEU A 70 6.79 -9.83 -3.26
CA LEU A 70 7.53 -11.05 -2.97
C LEU A 70 8.95 -10.90 -3.54
N ASP A 71 9.80 -10.18 -2.82
CA ASP A 71 11.14 -9.78 -3.25
C ASP A 71 12.29 -10.62 -2.66
N LYS A 72 11.95 -11.57 -1.78
CA LYS A 72 12.90 -12.49 -1.14
C LYS A 72 12.45 -13.94 -1.31
N PRO A 73 13.38 -14.91 -1.40
CA PRO A 73 13.04 -16.33 -1.57
C PRO A 73 12.29 -16.94 -0.39
N LEU A 74 12.33 -16.29 0.76
CA LEU A 74 11.60 -16.66 1.98
C LEU A 74 11.16 -15.37 2.66
N MET A 75 9.86 -15.28 2.97
CA MET A 75 9.26 -14.18 3.71
C MET A 75 8.29 -14.72 4.75
N THR A 76 8.24 -14.09 5.90
CA THR A 76 7.37 -14.48 7.01
C THR A 76 6.09 -13.64 7.02
N LEU A 77 4.96 -14.27 7.37
CA LEU A 77 3.65 -13.64 7.45
C LEU A 77 3.07 -13.78 8.86
N GLY A 78 2.50 -12.73 9.36
CA GLY A 78 1.85 -12.78 10.65
C GLY A 78 1.49 -11.42 11.23
N ARG A 79 0.95 -11.44 12.45
CA ARG A 79 0.46 -10.25 13.14
C ARG A 79 1.55 -9.48 13.92
N ARG A 80 2.72 -10.08 14.16
CA ARG A 80 3.83 -9.41 14.87
C ARG A 80 4.58 -8.47 13.93
N ASN A 81 5.12 -7.37 14.50
CA ASN A 81 5.85 -6.33 13.75
C ASN A 81 7.17 -6.80 13.14
N ASN A 82 7.68 -7.97 13.56
CA ASN A 82 8.91 -8.55 13.04
C ASN A 82 8.69 -9.49 11.85
N GLN A 83 7.48 -9.56 11.32
CA GLN A 83 7.19 -10.31 10.10
C GLN A 83 7.49 -9.47 8.87
N ASP A 84 7.96 -10.12 7.78
CA ASP A 84 8.19 -9.44 6.50
C ASP A 84 6.86 -8.91 5.90
N LEU A 85 5.78 -9.70 6.04
CA LEU A 85 4.43 -9.36 5.63
C LEU A 85 3.54 -9.25 6.88
N LEU A 86 3.24 -8.02 7.25
CA LEU A 86 2.41 -7.74 8.41
C LEU A 86 0.92 -7.84 8.06
N LEU A 87 0.22 -8.78 8.71
CA LEU A 87 -1.22 -8.98 8.59
C LEU A 87 -1.88 -8.68 9.94
N PRO A 88 -2.37 -7.47 10.15
CA PRO A 88 -2.81 -7.00 11.46
C PRO A 88 -4.23 -7.43 11.82
N GLU A 89 -4.59 -8.68 11.55
CA GLU A 89 -5.88 -9.29 11.88
C GLU A 89 -5.78 -10.09 13.18
N ALA A 90 -6.81 -9.99 14.04
CA ALA A 90 -6.84 -10.68 15.34
C ALA A 90 -6.78 -12.20 15.19
N THR A 91 -7.35 -12.74 14.12
CA THR A 91 -7.38 -14.17 13.79
C THR A 91 -6.08 -14.68 13.17
N VAL A 92 -5.16 -13.78 12.80
CA VAL A 92 -3.83 -14.12 12.31
C VAL A 92 -2.87 -14.26 13.50
N SER A 93 -2.16 -15.39 13.58
CA SER A 93 -1.15 -15.64 14.61
C SER A 93 0.03 -14.67 14.49
N GLY A 94 0.77 -14.44 15.58
CA GLY A 94 1.93 -13.55 15.60
C GLY A 94 2.99 -13.90 14.55
N ALA A 95 3.35 -15.20 14.44
CA ALA A 95 4.00 -15.82 13.30
C ALA A 95 2.99 -16.85 12.77
N HIS A 96 2.40 -16.61 11.61
CA HIS A 96 1.30 -17.45 11.12
C HIS A 96 1.77 -18.42 10.04
N ALA A 97 2.50 -17.93 9.08
CA ALA A 97 2.98 -18.69 7.94
C ALA A 97 4.31 -18.14 7.42
N ALA A 98 4.92 -18.86 6.51
CA ALA A 98 6.02 -18.38 5.69
C ALA A 98 5.66 -18.60 4.21
N VAL A 99 6.02 -17.65 3.34
CA VAL A 99 5.94 -17.82 1.89
C VAL A 99 7.34 -18.07 1.37
N ARG A 100 7.51 -19.15 0.62
CA ARG A 100 8.80 -19.62 0.11
C ARG A 100 8.74 -19.85 -1.39
N TRP A 101 9.78 -19.41 -2.09
CA TRP A 101 9.98 -19.80 -3.48
C TRP A 101 10.56 -21.22 -3.55
N GLN A 102 9.88 -22.13 -4.19
CA GLN A 102 10.27 -23.54 -4.27
C GLN A 102 9.85 -24.14 -5.61
N ALA A 103 10.78 -24.80 -6.28
CA ALA A 103 10.52 -25.50 -7.55
C ALA A 103 9.76 -24.67 -8.61
N GLY A 104 10.07 -23.38 -8.73
CA GLY A 104 9.45 -22.49 -9.71
C GLY A 104 8.07 -21.94 -9.31
N SER A 105 7.64 -22.13 -8.07
CA SER A 105 6.38 -21.58 -7.54
C SER A 105 6.52 -21.05 -6.12
N TRP A 106 5.61 -20.18 -5.72
CA TRP A 106 5.47 -19.79 -4.33
C TRP A 106 4.68 -20.84 -3.55
N VAL A 107 5.13 -21.13 -2.35
CA VAL A 107 4.49 -22.04 -1.41
C VAL A 107 4.29 -21.33 -0.09
N VAL A 108 3.07 -21.29 0.43
CA VAL A 108 2.77 -20.84 1.79
C VAL A 108 2.80 -22.03 2.72
N GLU A 109 3.64 -21.96 3.76
CA GLU A 109 3.80 -22.99 4.79
C GLU A 109 3.25 -22.47 6.12
N ASP A 110 2.30 -23.18 6.72
CA ASP A 110 1.75 -22.86 8.05
C ASP A 110 2.83 -23.04 9.12
N ALA A 111 3.07 -22.03 9.93
CA ALA A 111 4.07 -22.04 11.01
C ALA A 111 3.53 -22.54 12.36
N GLY A 112 2.45 -23.33 12.35
CA GLY A 112 1.76 -23.76 13.58
C GLY A 112 0.75 -22.72 14.06
N SER A 113 0.05 -22.08 13.14
CA SER A 113 -0.92 -21.03 13.45
C SER A 113 -2.09 -21.54 14.30
N THR A 114 -2.75 -20.66 15.03
CA THR A 114 -3.92 -21.01 15.85
C THR A 114 -5.14 -21.35 14.99
N ASN A 115 -5.45 -20.46 14.03
CA ASN A 115 -6.67 -20.57 13.22
C ASN A 115 -6.47 -21.25 11.87
N GLY A 116 -5.24 -21.65 11.53
CA GLY A 116 -4.94 -22.44 10.33
C GLY A 116 -4.75 -21.63 9.05
N THR A 117 -4.16 -22.32 8.08
CA THR A 117 -3.95 -21.89 6.70
C THR A 117 -4.78 -22.74 5.76
N TYR A 118 -5.50 -22.13 4.82
CA TYR A 118 -6.45 -22.79 3.92
C TYR A 118 -6.21 -22.36 2.47
N ALA A 119 -6.46 -23.28 1.53
CA ALA A 119 -6.32 -23.02 0.09
C ALA A 119 -7.70 -22.81 -0.56
N ASP A 120 -7.80 -21.84 -1.47
CA ASP A 120 -8.93 -21.65 -2.40
C ASP A 120 -10.32 -21.96 -1.80
N HIS A 121 -10.66 -21.29 -0.70
CA HIS A 121 -11.93 -21.50 0.02
C HIS A 121 -12.14 -22.91 0.57
N SER A 122 -11.08 -23.73 0.65
CA SER A 122 -11.13 -25.05 1.29
C SER A 122 -11.40 -24.93 2.78
N PHE A 123 -12.22 -25.83 3.33
CA PHE A 123 -12.41 -25.97 4.78
C PHE A 123 -11.33 -26.83 5.45
N ASP A 124 -10.45 -27.45 4.66
CA ASP A 124 -9.37 -28.29 5.18
C ASP A 124 -8.14 -27.44 5.49
N ARG A 125 -7.71 -27.48 6.73
CA ARG A 125 -6.45 -26.90 7.15
C ARG A 125 -5.28 -27.55 6.40
N LYS A 126 -4.40 -26.74 5.83
CA LYS A 126 -3.23 -27.19 5.09
C LYS A 126 -1.95 -26.82 5.83
N LYS A 127 -0.97 -27.73 5.83
CA LYS A 127 0.39 -27.41 6.29
C LYS A 127 1.16 -26.62 5.23
N SER A 128 0.80 -26.79 3.97
CA SER A 128 1.47 -26.14 2.85
C SER A 128 0.47 -25.96 1.69
N VAL A 129 0.52 -24.80 1.04
CA VAL A 129 -0.31 -24.41 -0.09
C VAL A 129 0.57 -23.88 -1.20
N ALA A 130 0.59 -24.55 -2.35
CA ALA A 130 1.27 -24.02 -3.55
C ALA A 130 0.39 -22.93 -4.18
N LEU A 131 1.00 -21.78 -4.44
CA LEU A 131 0.33 -20.64 -5.04
C LEU A 131 0.63 -20.56 -6.54
N LEU A 132 -0.38 -20.78 -7.33
CA LEU A 132 -0.38 -20.46 -8.77
C LEU A 132 -0.91 -19.04 -8.97
N HIS A 133 -0.70 -18.49 -10.16
CA HIS A 133 -1.28 -17.17 -10.49
C HIS A 133 -2.80 -17.15 -10.26
N GLY A 134 -3.25 -16.21 -9.48
CA GLY A 134 -4.66 -16.08 -9.11
C GLY A 134 -5.11 -17.01 -7.98
N ALA A 135 -4.26 -17.91 -7.46
CA ALA A 135 -4.59 -18.74 -6.31
C ALA A 135 -4.79 -17.88 -5.05
N GLU A 136 -5.76 -18.25 -4.24
CA GLU A 136 -6.02 -17.62 -2.95
C GLU A 136 -5.55 -18.52 -1.81
N VAL A 137 -5.03 -17.89 -0.76
CA VAL A 137 -4.72 -18.52 0.52
C VAL A 137 -5.39 -17.74 1.64
N GLN A 138 -6.00 -18.44 2.55
CA GLN A 138 -6.61 -17.88 3.75
C GLN A 138 -5.75 -18.17 4.97
N LEU A 139 -5.48 -17.15 5.76
CA LEU A 139 -4.71 -17.16 7.00
C LEU A 139 -5.61 -16.61 8.13
N GLY A 140 -6.19 -17.50 8.93
CA GLY A 140 -7.31 -17.10 9.79
C GLY A 140 -8.45 -16.52 8.94
N GLU A 141 -8.88 -15.29 9.20
CA GLU A 141 -9.92 -14.60 8.41
C GLU A 141 -9.35 -13.70 7.29
N CYS A 142 -8.03 -13.68 7.14
CA CYS A 142 -7.36 -12.88 6.12
C CYS A 142 -7.19 -13.71 4.84
N ARG A 143 -7.54 -13.15 3.68
CA ARG A 143 -7.35 -13.80 2.37
C ARG A 143 -6.35 -13.05 1.52
N LEU A 144 -5.43 -13.78 0.95
CA LEU A 144 -4.37 -13.27 0.09
C LEU A 144 -4.45 -13.98 -1.26
N LYS A 145 -4.27 -13.24 -2.33
CA LYS A 145 -4.23 -13.75 -3.71
C LYS A 145 -2.87 -13.51 -4.32
N LEU A 146 -2.27 -14.55 -4.92
CA LEU A 146 -1.05 -14.38 -5.69
C LEU A 146 -1.39 -13.69 -7.01
N VAL A 147 -0.78 -12.53 -7.23
CA VAL A 147 -0.80 -11.82 -8.51
C VAL A 147 0.58 -11.82 -9.11
N SER A 148 0.70 -12.29 -10.34
CA SER A 148 1.96 -12.31 -11.10
C SER A 148 1.78 -11.58 -12.41
N PHE A 149 2.86 -10.94 -12.86
CA PHE A 149 2.89 -10.16 -14.08
C PHE A 149 3.99 -10.74 -14.98
N GLN A 150 3.69 -10.93 -16.23
CA GLN A 150 4.68 -11.35 -17.20
C GLN A 150 5.78 -10.30 -17.29
N GLU A 151 7.04 -10.73 -17.16
CA GLU A 151 8.20 -9.82 -17.23
C GLU A 151 8.19 -9.09 -18.57
N GLY A 152 8.46 -7.78 -18.56
CA GLY A 152 8.43 -6.94 -19.73
C GLY A 152 7.06 -6.56 -20.27
N SER A 153 5.97 -7.17 -19.78
CA SER A 153 4.61 -6.78 -20.19
C SER A 153 4.23 -5.38 -19.66
N PRO A 154 3.35 -4.63 -20.36
CA PRO A 154 2.88 -3.35 -19.84
C PRO A 154 2.22 -3.43 -18.45
N PRO A 155 1.43 -4.47 -18.11
CA PRO A 155 0.95 -4.67 -16.74
C PRO A 155 2.07 -4.90 -15.72
N HIS A 156 3.09 -5.70 -16.07
CA HIS A 156 4.26 -5.95 -15.22
C HIS A 156 5.03 -4.67 -14.92
N GLN A 157 5.37 -3.88 -15.94
CA GLN A 157 6.07 -2.61 -15.76
C GLN A 157 5.26 -1.62 -14.91
N ARG A 158 3.94 -1.57 -15.10
CA ARG A 158 3.04 -0.73 -14.31
C ARG A 158 2.97 -1.17 -12.86
N ALA A 159 2.88 -2.48 -12.62
CA ALA A 159 2.81 -3.01 -11.26
C ALA A 159 4.15 -2.82 -10.53
N LYS A 160 5.29 -3.11 -11.19
CA LYS A 160 6.61 -2.83 -10.64
C LYS A 160 6.76 -1.35 -10.30
N GLY A 161 6.44 -0.45 -11.24
CA GLY A 161 6.51 0.98 -11.00
C GLY A 161 5.52 1.46 -9.92
N TYR A 162 4.41 0.76 -9.68
CA TYR A 162 3.51 1.04 -8.57
C TYR A 162 4.13 0.62 -7.24
N LEU A 163 4.64 -0.62 -7.14
CA LEU A 163 5.25 -1.16 -5.93
C LEU A 163 6.54 -0.42 -5.54
N ASP A 164 7.35 0.00 -6.53
CA ASP A 164 8.57 0.75 -6.29
C ASP A 164 8.31 2.14 -5.71
N ARG A 165 7.18 2.76 -6.05
CA ARG A 165 6.84 4.13 -5.66
C ARG A 165 5.99 4.25 -4.41
N ARG A 166 5.29 3.20 -4.02
CA ARG A 166 4.31 3.23 -2.93
C ARG A 166 4.69 2.32 -1.78
N ASP A 167 4.30 2.75 -0.61
CA ASP A 167 4.40 1.95 0.60
C ASP A 167 3.35 0.83 0.58
N GLY A 168 3.79 -0.40 0.82
CA GLY A 168 2.93 -1.59 0.73
C GLY A 168 1.81 -1.67 1.78
N LEU A 169 1.98 -0.99 2.92
CA LEU A 169 0.98 -0.96 3.98
C LEU A 169 -0.09 0.10 3.70
N THR A 170 0.33 1.31 3.38
CA THR A 170 -0.55 2.48 3.29
C THR A 170 -1.02 2.78 1.87
N GLY A 171 -0.32 2.27 0.85
CA GLY A 171 -0.53 2.64 -0.54
C GLY A 171 -0.09 4.06 -0.90
N LEU A 172 0.42 4.82 0.06
CA LEU A 172 0.93 6.17 -0.13
C LEU A 172 2.24 6.18 -0.92
N LEU A 173 2.56 7.29 -1.57
CA LEU A 173 3.88 7.48 -2.18
C LEU A 173 4.97 7.40 -1.09
N ARG A 174 6.08 6.74 -1.40
CA ARG A 174 7.29 6.82 -0.56
C ARG A 174 7.83 8.23 -0.61
N GLN A 175 8.54 8.65 0.44
CA GLN A 175 8.99 10.04 0.61
C GLN A 175 9.76 10.58 -0.61
N GLU A 176 10.65 9.80 -1.21
CA GLU A 176 11.42 10.21 -2.39
C GLU A 176 10.52 10.51 -3.61
N HIS A 177 9.46 9.72 -3.79
CA HIS A 177 8.48 9.92 -4.87
C HIS A 177 7.49 11.03 -4.56
N LEU A 178 7.13 11.20 -3.28
CA LEU A 178 6.36 12.35 -2.82
C LEU A 178 7.09 13.65 -3.15
N LEU A 179 8.37 13.76 -2.79
CA LEU A 179 9.19 14.95 -3.08
C LEU A 179 9.27 15.26 -4.57
N ARG A 180 9.43 14.21 -5.41
CA ARG A 180 9.43 14.40 -6.87
C ARG A 180 8.09 14.94 -7.36
N THR A 181 6.98 14.34 -6.92
CA THR A 181 5.64 14.78 -7.34
C THR A 181 5.33 16.18 -6.83
N LEU A 182 5.73 16.52 -5.59
CA LEU A 182 5.58 17.86 -5.06
C LEU A 182 6.34 18.94 -5.86
N ARG A 183 7.51 18.60 -6.42
CA ARG A 183 8.22 19.52 -7.32
C ARG A 183 7.44 19.77 -8.61
N ASP A 184 6.85 18.70 -9.17
CA ASP A 184 6.01 18.82 -10.36
C ASP A 184 4.74 19.63 -10.06
N ASP A 185 4.11 19.40 -8.90
CA ASP A 185 2.92 20.13 -8.44
C ASP A 185 3.24 21.61 -8.18
N ALA A 186 4.39 21.91 -7.56
CA ALA A 186 4.83 23.29 -7.31
C ALA A 186 5.10 24.03 -8.62
N ALA A 187 5.79 23.41 -9.57
CA ALA A 187 6.03 24.00 -10.88
C ALA A 187 4.72 24.25 -11.66
N PHE A 188 3.77 23.32 -11.56
CA PHE A 188 2.44 23.51 -12.16
C PHE A 188 1.66 24.64 -11.51
N ALA A 189 1.66 24.70 -10.17
CA ALA A 189 0.98 25.74 -9.41
C ALA A 189 1.54 27.14 -9.73
N GLU A 190 2.87 27.25 -9.84
CA GLU A 190 3.54 28.51 -10.24
C GLU A 190 3.18 28.92 -11.68
N TRP A 191 3.17 27.94 -12.61
CA TRP A 191 2.84 28.20 -14.02
C TRP A 191 1.38 28.62 -14.22
N ASP A 192 0.45 27.97 -13.50
CA ASP A 192 -1.00 28.25 -13.63
C ASP A 192 -1.46 29.39 -12.71
N GLY A 193 -0.57 29.90 -11.85
CA GLY A 193 -0.84 31.01 -10.93
C GLY A 193 -1.80 30.64 -9.80
N VAL A 194 -1.89 29.35 -9.44
CA VAL A 194 -2.75 28.83 -8.39
C VAL A 194 -1.95 28.50 -7.13
N PRO A 195 -2.55 28.54 -5.92
CA PRO A 195 -1.87 28.15 -4.70
C PRO A 195 -1.55 26.64 -4.68
N LEU A 196 -0.43 26.28 -4.06
CA LEU A 196 -0.12 24.94 -3.59
C LEU A 196 -0.05 24.97 -2.06
N THR A 197 -0.83 24.11 -1.43
CA THR A 197 -0.87 23.97 0.04
C THR A 197 -0.66 22.52 0.42
N VAL A 198 0.20 22.28 1.42
CA VAL A 198 0.50 20.93 1.91
C VAL A 198 -0.03 20.78 3.34
N ALA A 199 -0.94 19.84 3.54
CA ALA A 199 -1.37 19.41 4.87
C ALA A 199 -0.50 18.24 5.32
N ARG A 200 0.14 18.37 6.48
CA ARG A 200 0.95 17.32 7.11
C ARG A 200 0.15 16.72 8.25
N TYR A 201 -0.01 15.42 8.22
CA TYR A 201 -0.75 14.63 9.21
C TYR A 201 0.19 13.77 10.03
N HIS A 202 -0.12 13.62 11.31
CA HIS A 202 0.63 12.79 12.24
C HIS A 202 -0.34 12.00 13.11
N VAL A 203 -0.25 10.67 13.05
CA VAL A 203 -0.93 9.77 13.98
C VAL A 203 -0.12 9.68 15.27
N ARG A 204 -0.71 10.11 16.38
CA ARG A 204 -0.07 10.15 17.70
C ARG A 204 -0.71 9.14 18.63
N GLY A 205 0.12 8.39 19.34
CA GLY A 205 -0.30 7.53 20.44
C GLY A 205 0.04 8.15 21.80
N PRO A 206 -0.58 7.71 22.90
CA PRO A 206 -0.25 8.17 24.23
C PRO A 206 1.16 7.69 24.61
N ASN A 207 1.94 8.56 25.23
CA ASN A 207 3.24 8.26 25.88
C ASN A 207 4.32 7.67 24.95
N ARG A 208 4.36 8.05 23.69
CA ARG A 208 5.37 7.54 22.76
C ARG A 208 6.63 8.38 22.74
N HIS A 209 7.80 7.71 22.90
CA HIS A 209 9.08 8.30 22.53
C HIS A 209 9.31 8.20 21.03
N VAL A 210 9.94 9.22 20.43
CA VAL A 210 10.19 9.31 18.97
C VAL A 210 11.00 8.12 18.43
N SER A 211 11.78 7.44 19.33
CA SER A 211 12.59 6.27 19.02
C SER A 211 11.83 4.94 18.97
N ASP A 212 10.57 4.92 19.43
CA ASP A 212 9.82 3.68 19.52
C ASP A 212 9.29 3.26 18.14
N ARG A 213 9.37 1.99 17.84
CA ARG A 213 8.78 1.44 16.62
C ARG A 213 7.26 1.58 16.67
N PRO A 214 6.60 1.93 15.54
CA PRO A 214 5.15 1.98 15.48
C PRO A 214 4.53 0.65 15.92
N THR A 215 3.51 0.74 16.76
CA THR A 215 2.68 -0.40 17.10
C THR A 215 1.79 -0.78 15.90
N ILE A 216 1.27 -2.00 15.90
CA ILE A 216 0.32 -2.45 14.87
C ILE A 216 -0.91 -1.53 14.81
N LEU A 217 -1.44 -1.16 15.98
CA LEU A 217 -2.60 -0.28 16.07
C LEU A 217 -2.33 1.10 15.43
N GLU A 218 -1.16 1.68 15.71
CA GLU A 218 -0.76 2.96 15.10
C GLU A 218 -0.56 2.84 13.58
N MET A 219 0.01 1.74 13.10
CA MET A 219 0.19 1.51 11.66
C MET A 219 -1.14 1.32 10.94
N LEU A 220 -2.09 0.62 11.56
CA LEU A 220 -3.46 0.49 11.05
C LEU A 220 -4.18 1.83 11.03
N ALA A 221 -4.06 2.59 12.12
CA ALA A 221 -4.65 3.90 12.21
C ALA A 221 -4.07 4.86 11.17
N LEU A 222 -2.75 4.85 10.97
CA LEU A 222 -2.08 5.62 9.90
C LEU A 222 -2.70 5.31 8.54
N ARG A 223 -2.84 4.04 8.24
CA ARG A 223 -3.39 3.59 6.97
C ARG A 223 -4.84 4.05 6.77
N ARG A 224 -5.72 3.78 7.76
CA ARG A 224 -7.12 4.21 7.70
C ARG A 224 -7.25 5.73 7.62
N ALA A 225 -6.47 6.44 8.44
CA ALA A 225 -6.44 7.89 8.42
C ALA A 225 -6.00 8.41 7.05
N ALA A 226 -4.91 7.91 6.51
CA ALA A 226 -4.41 8.37 5.21
C ALA A 226 -5.41 8.15 4.08
N GLN A 227 -6.01 6.97 4.00
CA GLN A 227 -7.02 6.67 2.99
C GLN A 227 -8.24 7.58 3.13
N ARG A 228 -8.77 7.72 4.35
CA ARG A 228 -9.96 8.53 4.58
C ARG A 228 -9.71 10.03 4.40
N VAL A 229 -8.51 10.50 4.79
CA VAL A 229 -8.08 11.88 4.53
C VAL A 229 -8.08 12.19 3.04
N ILE A 230 -7.50 11.33 2.21
CA ILE A 230 -7.49 11.52 0.75
C ILE A 230 -8.91 11.59 0.19
N GLU A 231 -9.74 10.58 0.49
CA GLU A 231 -11.13 10.51 0.01
C GLU A 231 -11.94 11.76 0.40
N LEU A 232 -11.86 12.18 1.66
CA LEU A 232 -12.59 13.35 2.14
C LEU A 232 -12.05 14.65 1.55
N THR A 233 -10.72 14.77 1.40
CA THR A 233 -10.11 15.95 0.80
C THR A 233 -10.55 16.11 -0.66
N GLU A 234 -10.50 15.05 -1.45
CA GLU A 234 -10.95 15.06 -2.85
C GLU A 234 -12.45 15.38 -2.95
N MET A 235 -13.26 14.81 -2.06
CA MET A 235 -14.71 15.05 -2.03
C MET A 235 -15.04 16.50 -1.66
N LEU A 236 -14.38 17.08 -0.66
CA LEU A 236 -14.65 18.42 -0.18
C LEU A 236 -14.14 19.51 -1.14
N LEU A 237 -13.03 19.25 -1.81
CA LEU A 237 -12.49 20.18 -2.81
C LEU A 237 -13.26 20.13 -4.13
N LEU A 238 -14.11 19.12 -4.36
CA LEU A 238 -14.72 18.84 -5.66
C LEU A 238 -13.68 18.86 -6.80
N SER A 239 -12.45 18.48 -6.45
CA SER A 239 -11.28 18.67 -7.30
C SER A 239 -11.30 17.71 -8.48
N VAL A 240 -11.12 18.25 -9.67
CA VAL A 240 -10.87 17.47 -10.89
C VAL A 240 -9.45 16.89 -10.89
N VAL A 241 -8.54 17.52 -10.13
CA VAL A 241 -7.14 17.10 -10.00
C VAL A 241 -7.01 16.28 -8.69
N PRO A 242 -6.55 15.02 -8.79
CA PRO A 242 -6.31 14.21 -7.59
C PRO A 242 -5.28 14.85 -6.68
N VAL A 243 -5.47 14.72 -5.38
CA VAL A 243 -4.48 15.20 -4.41
C VAL A 243 -3.24 14.33 -4.42
N THR A 244 -2.07 14.93 -4.27
CA THR A 244 -0.81 14.20 -4.09
C THR A 244 -0.65 13.83 -2.63
N ALA A 245 -0.53 12.52 -2.34
CA ALA A 245 -0.37 12.04 -0.98
C ALA A 245 0.80 11.06 -0.83
N GLY A 246 1.60 11.21 0.22
CA GLY A 246 2.76 10.36 0.47
C GLY A 246 3.21 10.35 1.93
N LEU A 247 4.05 9.36 2.27
CA LEU A 247 4.66 9.25 3.58
C LEU A 247 5.69 10.36 3.82
N ASN A 248 5.68 10.90 5.02
CA ASN A 248 6.62 11.90 5.50
C ASN A 248 7.26 11.50 6.83
N GLY A 249 7.67 10.24 6.93
CA GLY A 249 8.27 9.66 8.13
C GLY A 249 7.37 8.66 8.84
N PRO A 250 7.82 8.11 9.97
CA PRO A 250 7.03 7.18 10.77
C PRO A 250 5.73 7.81 11.25
N LEU A 251 4.60 7.15 11.01
CA LEU A 251 3.25 7.61 11.39
C LEU A 251 2.87 9.01 10.88
N ARG A 252 3.57 9.49 9.85
CA ARG A 252 3.34 10.81 9.23
C ARG A 252 3.09 10.65 7.75
N PHE A 253 2.19 11.48 7.24
CA PHE A 253 1.96 11.60 5.80
C PHE A 253 1.59 13.03 5.45
N ALA A 254 1.75 13.38 4.18
CA ALA A 254 1.40 14.68 3.66
C ALA A 254 0.43 14.55 2.51
N VAL A 255 -0.46 15.52 2.37
CA VAL A 255 -1.43 15.66 1.27
C VAL A 255 -1.27 17.05 0.69
N ALA A 256 -0.93 17.13 -0.59
CA ALA A 256 -0.81 18.36 -1.33
C ALA A 256 -2.10 18.69 -2.08
N MET A 257 -2.53 19.91 -1.98
CA MET A 257 -3.75 20.47 -2.58
C MET A 257 -3.36 21.62 -3.48
N THR A 258 -3.56 21.46 -4.78
CA THR A 258 -3.31 22.52 -5.77
C THR A 258 -4.63 23.20 -6.11
N GLY A 259 -4.69 24.52 -6.03
CA GLY A 259 -5.87 25.31 -6.37
C GLY A 259 -6.52 26.04 -5.20
N PRO A 260 -6.88 25.38 -4.07
CA PRO A 260 -7.51 26.08 -2.97
C PRO A 260 -6.55 27.07 -2.29
N ASN A 261 -7.07 28.23 -1.90
CA ASN A 261 -6.31 29.16 -1.07
C ASN A 261 -6.11 28.59 0.36
N VAL A 262 -5.26 29.24 1.17
CA VAL A 262 -4.88 28.73 2.50
C VAL A 262 -6.09 28.59 3.44
N ASP A 263 -7.06 29.48 3.34
CA ASP A 263 -8.23 29.48 4.24
C ASP A 263 -9.23 28.38 3.82
N GLU A 264 -9.42 28.17 2.53
CA GLU A 264 -10.20 27.03 2.01
C GLU A 264 -9.52 25.72 2.39
N ALA A 265 -8.22 25.58 2.18
CA ALA A 265 -7.45 24.41 2.56
C ALA A 265 -7.52 24.15 4.06
N ARG A 266 -7.46 25.18 4.90
CA ARG A 266 -7.62 25.08 6.37
C ARG A 266 -8.97 24.53 6.74
N HIS A 267 -10.04 25.06 6.16
CA HIS A 267 -11.40 24.59 6.43
C HIS A 267 -11.57 23.10 6.05
N VAL A 268 -11.04 22.71 4.89
CA VAL A 268 -11.03 21.30 4.46
C VAL A 268 -10.28 20.43 5.45
N VAL A 269 -9.06 20.83 5.87
CA VAL A 269 -8.24 20.05 6.82
C VAL A 269 -8.93 19.92 8.17
N GLU A 270 -9.55 20.97 8.68
CA GLU A 270 -10.29 20.93 9.97
C GLU A 270 -11.48 19.96 9.89
N GLN A 271 -12.27 20.00 8.83
CA GLN A 271 -13.39 19.07 8.61
C GLN A 271 -12.90 17.62 8.50
N VAL A 272 -11.83 17.41 7.70
CA VAL A 272 -11.24 16.08 7.50
C VAL A 272 -10.73 15.51 8.81
N VAL A 273 -9.96 16.28 9.59
CA VAL A 273 -9.43 15.85 10.89
C VAL A 273 -10.57 15.48 11.84
N SER A 274 -11.60 16.31 11.94
CA SER A 274 -12.76 16.05 12.81
C SER A 274 -13.46 14.74 12.45
N GLN A 275 -13.68 14.49 11.15
CA GLN A 275 -14.36 13.27 10.71
C GLN A 275 -13.48 12.02 10.89
N VAL A 276 -12.19 12.11 10.56
CA VAL A 276 -11.26 10.97 10.68
C VAL A 276 -11.00 10.65 12.14
N GLN A 277 -10.86 11.63 13.01
CA GLN A 277 -10.68 11.43 14.47
C GLN A 277 -11.83 10.62 15.07
N GLY A 278 -13.05 10.86 14.62
CA GLY A 278 -14.23 10.08 15.06
C GLY A 278 -14.22 8.61 14.65
N LEU A 279 -13.36 8.23 13.71
CA LEU A 279 -13.18 6.84 13.23
C LEU A 279 -11.95 6.14 13.82
N MET A 280 -11.14 6.88 14.58
CA MET A 280 -9.91 6.35 15.19
C MET A 280 -10.19 5.79 16.59
N PRO A 281 -9.35 4.84 17.07
CA PRO A 281 -9.36 4.44 18.47
C PRO A 281 -9.15 5.65 19.40
N GLU A 282 -9.86 5.70 20.54
CA GLU A 282 -9.76 6.79 21.53
C GLU A 282 -8.33 7.04 22.05
N SER A 283 -7.49 6.02 21.99
CA SER A 283 -6.09 6.10 22.40
C SER A 283 -5.17 6.76 21.37
N LEU A 284 -5.67 7.09 20.18
CA LEU A 284 -4.89 7.68 19.08
C LEU A 284 -5.47 9.02 18.66
N ASP A 285 -4.58 9.94 18.31
CA ASP A 285 -4.91 11.28 17.86
C ASP A 285 -4.37 11.54 16.45
N LEU A 286 -5.13 12.27 15.62
CA LEU A 286 -4.71 12.74 14.31
C LEU A 286 -4.47 14.25 14.37
N ALA A 287 -3.20 14.63 14.43
CA ALA A 287 -2.82 16.03 14.32
C ALA A 287 -2.56 16.42 12.87
N ALA A 288 -2.91 17.65 12.51
CA ALA A 288 -2.61 18.22 11.20
C ALA A 288 -1.96 19.59 11.32
N THR A 289 -1.05 19.89 10.38
CA THR A 289 -0.48 21.24 10.19
C THR A 289 -0.55 21.56 8.71
N LEU A 290 -0.78 22.85 8.40
CA LEU A 290 -0.91 23.33 7.03
C LEU A 290 0.27 24.24 6.69
N VAL A 291 0.88 24.01 5.53
CA VAL A 291 1.99 24.80 5.01
C VAL A 291 1.64 25.24 3.61
N LYS A 292 1.75 26.54 3.35
CA LYS A 292 1.64 27.10 1.99
C LYS A 292 2.99 27.03 1.31
N CYS A 293 3.00 26.63 0.05
CA CYS A 293 4.19 26.72 -0.80
C CYS A 293 4.36 28.17 -1.28
N GLU A 294 5.48 28.78 -0.96
CA GLU A 294 5.83 30.08 -1.49
C GLU A 294 6.67 29.93 -2.77
N PRO A 295 6.57 30.87 -3.73
CA PRO A 295 7.35 30.82 -4.96
C PRO A 295 8.85 30.70 -4.67
N GLY A 296 9.52 29.75 -5.33
CA GLY A 296 10.95 29.49 -5.14
C GLY A 296 11.32 28.75 -3.84
N GLN A 297 10.37 28.38 -3.00
CA GLN A 297 10.61 27.60 -1.79
C GLN A 297 10.99 26.16 -2.13
N PRO A 298 12.06 25.59 -1.54
CA PRO A 298 12.35 24.17 -1.68
C PRO A 298 11.20 23.31 -1.15
N VAL A 299 10.75 22.34 -1.94
CA VAL A 299 9.61 21.46 -1.56
C VAL A 299 9.90 20.60 -0.33
N GLU A 300 11.19 20.36 -0.05
CA GLU A 300 11.64 19.69 1.17
C GLU A 300 11.17 20.43 2.42
N ALA A 301 11.20 21.76 2.40
CA ALA A 301 10.75 22.60 3.51
C ALA A 301 9.22 22.47 3.77
N LEU A 302 8.44 22.03 2.78
CA LEU A 302 7.01 21.75 2.96
C LEU A 302 6.76 20.51 3.81
N LEU A 303 7.74 19.63 3.92
CA LEU A 303 7.66 18.39 4.68
C LEU A 303 8.37 18.44 6.03
N ASP A 304 9.22 19.45 6.26
CA ASP A 304 9.92 19.64 7.53
C ASP A 304 8.91 20.02 8.64
N SER A 305 9.02 19.33 9.78
CA SER A 305 8.10 19.45 10.92
C SER A 305 8.62 20.35 12.00
#